data_cec25bb25ee4c4c0cf109fc1a6ad8bdf
#
_entry.id   cec25bb25ee4c4c0cf109fc1a6ad8bdf
#
_cell.length_a   1.000
_cell.length_b   1.000
_cell.length_c   1.000
_cell.angle_alpha   90.00
_cell.angle_beta   90.00
_cell.angle_gamma   90.00
#
_symmetry.space_group_name_H-M   'P 1'
#
loop_
_entity.id
_entity.type
_entity.pdbx_description
1 polymer ?
#
loop_
_entity_poly.entity_id
_entity_poly.type
_entity_poly.pdbx_seq_one_letter_code
_entity_poly.pdbx_strand_id
1 'polypeptide(L)'
;MTHMHVAGSVHADVAAAGPQWLTLPDDVNALDPALWSASTDRDDDGIVEVAGVTVTELLSQYGSPLYVLDESDLRQRARAFRDAFSEWDVY
;
A
#
# COMPACT_ATOMS: atom_id res chain seq x y z
N MET A 1 4.76 -27.76 -20.28
CA MET A 1 3.86 -28.17 -19.18
C MET A 1 4.65 -28.13 -17.87
N THR A 2 4.27 -27.24 -16.99
CA THR A 2 4.95 -27.10 -15.69
C THR A 2 4.42 -28.16 -14.73
N HIS A 3 5.29 -29.03 -14.24
CA HIS A 3 4.92 -29.94 -13.17
C HIS A 3 4.99 -29.21 -11.84
N MET A 4 3.85 -29.12 -11.16
CA MET A 4 3.80 -28.59 -9.82
C MET A 4 4.39 -29.63 -8.85
N HIS A 5 5.34 -29.22 -8.03
CA HIS A 5 5.90 -30.07 -6.99
C HIS A 5 4.80 -30.46 -5.99
N VAL A 6 4.85 -31.67 -5.44
CA VAL A 6 3.85 -32.18 -4.50
C VAL A 6 3.62 -31.22 -3.33
N ALA A 7 4.67 -30.65 -2.76
CA ALA A 7 4.58 -29.65 -1.72
C ALA A 7 3.85 -28.37 -2.18
N GLY A 8 4.10 -27.94 -3.42
CA GLY A 8 3.40 -26.79 -4.00
C GLY A 8 1.91 -27.06 -4.21
N SER A 9 1.55 -28.29 -4.61
CA SER A 9 0.16 -28.72 -4.75
C SER A 9 -0.60 -28.68 -3.42
N VAL A 10 0.00 -29.15 -2.34
CA VAL A 10 -0.60 -29.11 -0.99
C VAL A 10 -0.81 -27.66 -0.54
N HIS A 11 0.15 -26.80 -0.75
CA HIS A 11 0.03 -25.38 -0.41
C HIS A 11 -1.01 -24.65 -1.28
N ALA A 12 -1.12 -24.99 -2.55
CA ALA A 12 -2.14 -24.43 -3.44
C ALA A 12 -3.55 -24.80 -2.98
N ASP A 13 -3.78 -26.05 -2.54
CA ASP A 13 -5.07 -26.50 -2.03
C ASP A 13 -5.44 -25.77 -0.73
N VAL A 14 -4.50 -25.57 0.17
CA VAL A 14 -4.69 -24.80 1.40
C VAL A 14 -5.00 -23.33 1.09
N ALA A 15 -4.30 -22.74 0.14
CA ALA A 15 -4.56 -21.35 -0.29
C ALA A 15 -5.94 -21.23 -0.94
N ALA A 16 -6.35 -22.19 -1.77
CA ALA A 16 -7.68 -22.23 -2.39
C ALA A 16 -8.80 -22.46 -1.36
N ALA A 17 -8.49 -23.13 -0.23
CA ALA A 17 -9.42 -23.38 0.86
C ALA A 17 -9.41 -22.30 1.95
N GLY A 18 -8.84 -21.12 1.66
CA GLY A 18 -8.78 -19.99 2.58
C GLY A 18 -10.15 -19.58 3.12
N PRO A 19 -10.20 -18.69 4.13
CA PRO A 19 -11.44 -18.26 4.75
C PRO A 19 -12.42 -17.72 3.71
N GLN A 20 -13.70 -18.06 3.82
CA GLN A 20 -14.73 -17.63 2.87
C GLN A 20 -14.93 -16.10 2.85
N TRP A 21 -14.56 -15.42 3.92
CA TRP A 21 -14.61 -13.96 4.00
C TRP A 21 -13.45 -13.26 3.26
N LEU A 22 -12.40 -14.02 2.93
CA LEU A 22 -11.24 -13.49 2.20
C LEU A 22 -11.54 -13.52 0.71
N THR A 23 -11.80 -12.37 0.14
CA THR A 23 -11.97 -12.19 -1.31
C THR A 23 -10.71 -11.58 -1.91
N LEU A 24 -10.34 -12.08 -3.09
CA LEU A 24 -9.27 -11.44 -3.86
C LEU A 24 -9.76 -10.07 -4.36
N PRO A 25 -8.94 -9.03 -4.32
CA PRO A 25 -9.29 -7.74 -4.91
C PRO A 25 -9.44 -7.89 -6.44
N ASP A 26 -10.31 -7.08 -7.04
CA ASP A 26 -10.50 -7.04 -8.50
C ASP A 26 -9.20 -6.67 -9.22
N ASP A 27 -8.43 -5.76 -8.64
CA ASP A 27 -7.10 -5.38 -9.11
C ASP A 27 -6.08 -5.58 -7.98
N VAL A 28 -5.23 -6.60 -8.13
CA VAL A 28 -4.16 -6.91 -7.15
C VAL A 28 -3.06 -5.84 -7.10
N ASN A 29 -2.98 -4.99 -8.11
CA ASN A 29 -2.03 -3.88 -8.16
C ASN A 29 -2.60 -2.57 -7.64
N ALA A 30 -3.88 -2.52 -7.27
CA ALA A 30 -4.48 -1.34 -6.68
C ALA A 30 -3.82 -1.00 -5.34
N LEU A 31 -3.60 0.29 -5.14
CA LEU A 31 -3.06 0.81 -3.90
C LEU A 31 -4.22 1.06 -2.92
N ASP A 32 -4.28 0.28 -1.85
CA ASP A 32 -5.34 0.43 -0.84
C ASP A 32 -5.19 1.77 -0.11
N PRO A 33 -6.18 2.67 -0.18
CA PRO A 33 -6.09 3.99 0.45
C PRO A 33 -6.05 3.93 1.99
N ALA A 34 -6.40 2.79 2.59
CA ALA A 34 -6.25 2.59 4.02
C ALA A 34 -4.79 2.36 4.45
N LEU A 35 -3.94 1.92 3.52
CA LEU A 35 -2.54 1.56 3.78
C LEU A 35 -1.55 2.58 3.24
N TRP A 36 -1.89 3.21 2.12
CA TRP A 36 -1.00 4.14 1.41
C TRP A 36 -1.37 5.58 1.71
N SER A 37 -0.42 6.48 1.56
CA SER A 37 -0.70 7.91 1.68
C SER A 37 -1.62 8.39 0.54
N ALA A 38 -2.38 9.44 0.79
CA ALA A 38 -3.35 9.98 -0.17
C ALA A 38 -2.69 10.47 -1.48
N SER A 39 -1.41 10.82 -1.45
CA SER A 39 -0.65 11.25 -2.62
C SER A 39 0.09 10.12 -3.32
N THR A 40 -0.09 8.89 -2.88
CA THR A 40 0.55 7.72 -3.50
C THR A 40 -0.27 7.25 -4.69
N ASP A 41 0.37 7.11 -5.83
CA ASP A 41 -0.26 6.68 -7.08
C ASP A 41 0.74 5.85 -7.89
N ARG A 42 0.36 5.45 -9.07
CA ARG A 42 1.25 4.84 -10.07
C ARG A 42 1.36 5.77 -11.26
N ASP A 43 2.57 5.89 -11.77
CA ASP A 43 2.81 6.62 -13.02
C ASP A 43 2.33 5.80 -14.25
N ASP A 44 2.51 6.34 -15.44
CA ASP A 44 2.09 5.71 -16.69
C ASP A 44 2.82 4.37 -16.96
N ASP A 45 3.97 4.16 -16.37
CA ASP A 45 4.74 2.91 -16.43
C ASP A 45 4.40 1.94 -15.30
N GLY A 46 3.47 2.28 -14.42
CA GLY A 46 3.04 1.49 -13.28
C GLY A 46 3.97 1.58 -12.07
N ILE A 47 4.95 2.48 -12.08
CA ILE A 47 5.86 2.70 -10.96
C ILE A 47 5.15 3.49 -9.87
N VAL A 48 5.27 3.04 -8.62
CA VAL A 48 4.70 3.74 -7.49
C VAL A 48 5.41 5.08 -7.29
N GLU A 49 4.63 6.13 -7.14
CA GLU A 49 5.11 7.47 -6.80
C GLU A 49 4.42 7.98 -5.53
N VAL A 50 5.14 8.75 -4.74
CA VAL A 50 4.63 9.41 -3.53
C VAL A 50 4.85 10.90 -3.69
N ALA A 51 3.78 11.68 -3.60
CA ALA A 51 3.82 13.14 -3.81
C ALA A 51 4.49 13.54 -5.14
N GLY A 52 4.28 12.76 -6.19
CA GLY A 52 4.82 13.02 -7.52
C GLY A 52 6.28 12.59 -7.73
N VAL A 53 6.89 11.93 -6.74
CA VAL A 53 8.27 11.40 -6.85
C VAL A 53 8.23 9.88 -6.89
N THR A 54 8.82 9.28 -7.92
CA THR A 54 8.82 7.83 -8.06
C THR A 54 9.72 7.16 -7.01
N VAL A 55 9.34 5.93 -6.61
CA VAL A 55 10.16 5.16 -5.67
C VAL A 55 11.55 4.84 -6.23
N THR A 56 11.67 4.74 -7.55
CA THR A 56 12.96 4.53 -8.22
C THR A 56 13.88 5.73 -8.09
N GLU A 57 13.35 6.94 -8.21
CA GLU A 57 14.11 8.17 -7.96
C GLU A 57 14.54 8.29 -6.50
N LEU A 58 13.63 8.02 -5.57
CA LEU A 58 13.93 8.03 -4.13
C LEU A 58 15.04 7.03 -3.78
N LEU A 59 14.96 5.80 -4.28
CA LEU A 59 15.98 4.78 -4.05
C LEU A 59 17.32 5.12 -4.68
N SER A 60 17.30 5.73 -5.87
CA SER A 60 18.53 6.19 -6.53
C SER A 60 19.23 7.29 -5.74
N GLN A 61 18.47 8.20 -5.14
CA GLN A 61 19.01 9.34 -4.42
C GLN A 61 19.44 8.98 -2.99
N TYR A 62 18.67 8.16 -2.29
CA TYR A 62 18.86 7.92 -0.85
C TYR A 62 19.26 6.48 -0.51
N GLY A 63 19.13 5.55 -1.45
CA GLY A 63 19.44 4.15 -1.22
C GLY A 63 18.31 3.37 -0.52
N SER A 64 18.58 2.11 -0.22
CA SER A 64 17.66 1.18 0.42
C SER A 64 18.33 0.55 1.66
N PRO A 65 17.60 0.28 2.75
CA PRO A 65 16.17 0.53 2.96
C PRO A 65 15.85 2.02 3.13
N LEU A 66 14.62 2.42 2.79
CA LEU A 66 14.20 3.81 2.84
C LEU A 66 12.80 3.92 3.47
N TYR A 67 12.66 4.79 4.46
CA TYR A 67 11.38 5.20 5.01
C TYR A 67 10.97 6.54 4.40
N VAL A 68 9.73 6.63 3.94
CA VAL A 68 9.19 7.83 3.29
C VAL A 68 8.02 8.35 4.10
N LEU A 69 8.08 9.62 4.47
CA LEU A 69 6.97 10.33 5.11
C LEU A 69 6.40 11.35 4.12
N ASP A 70 5.12 11.20 3.80
CA ASP A 70 4.36 12.16 3.01
C ASP A 70 3.81 13.26 3.90
N GLU A 71 4.43 14.44 3.86
CA GLU A 71 4.04 15.56 4.72
C GLU A 71 2.62 16.05 4.42
N SER A 72 2.20 16.07 3.15
CA SER A 72 0.85 16.48 2.76
C SER A 72 -0.21 15.56 3.35
N ASP A 73 -0.02 14.26 3.27
CA ASP A 73 -0.91 13.25 3.87
C ASP A 73 -0.95 13.37 5.40
N LEU A 74 0.23 13.54 6.02
CA LEU A 74 0.33 13.73 7.47
C LEU A 74 -0.47 14.95 7.93
N ARG A 75 -0.33 16.07 7.25
CA ARG A 75 -1.07 17.31 7.56
C ARG A 75 -2.57 17.14 7.37
N GLN A 76 -2.99 16.47 6.30
CA GLN A 76 -4.39 16.21 6.01
C GLN A 76 -5.02 15.32 7.08
N ARG A 77 -4.35 14.25 7.48
CA ARG A 77 -4.81 13.35 8.56
C ARG A 77 -4.88 14.07 9.90
N ALA A 78 -3.90 14.89 10.23
CA ALA A 78 -3.88 15.69 11.45
C ALA A 78 -5.07 16.68 11.50
N ARG A 79 -5.37 17.35 10.39
CA ARG A 79 -6.54 18.24 10.29
C ARG A 79 -7.85 17.47 10.45
N ALA A 80 -8.00 16.35 9.76
CA ALA A 80 -9.18 15.51 9.84
C ALA A 80 -9.42 15.01 11.28
N PHE A 81 -8.36 14.60 11.95
CA PHE A 81 -8.43 14.20 13.36
C PHE A 81 -8.85 15.35 14.26
N ARG A 82 -8.21 16.51 14.12
CA ARG A 82 -8.55 17.71 14.89
C ARG A 82 -10.00 18.14 14.64
N ASP A 83 -10.48 18.10 13.40
CA ASP A 83 -11.84 18.50 13.05
C ASP A 83 -12.87 17.51 13.60
N ALA A 84 -12.56 16.22 13.60
CA ALA A 84 -13.42 15.19 14.19
C ALA A 84 -13.55 15.34 15.72
N PHE A 85 -12.51 15.86 16.37
CA PHE A 85 -12.46 16.09 17.82
C PHE A 85 -12.43 17.60 18.17
N SER A 86 -13.20 18.40 17.43
CA SER A 86 -13.21 19.87 17.56
C SER A 86 -13.63 20.38 18.94
N GLU A 87 -14.37 19.59 19.70
CA GLU A 87 -14.78 19.90 21.07
C GLU A 87 -13.76 19.48 22.14
N TRP A 88 -12.63 18.87 21.71
CA TRP A 88 -11.58 18.36 22.58
C TRP A 88 -10.28 19.09 22.32
N ASP A 89 -9.45 19.20 23.36
CA ASP A 89 -8.08 19.68 23.19
C ASP A 89 -7.23 18.59 22.54
N VAL A 90 -6.72 18.88 21.35
CA VAL A 90 -5.83 17.98 20.60
C VAL A 90 -4.42 18.56 20.59
N TYR A 91 -3.47 17.79 21.11
CA TYR A 91 -2.06 18.18 21.24
C TYR A 91 -1.19 17.42 20.24
#